data_2c93b56b0e51be2051f8184602eb233d
#
_entry.id   2c93b56b0e51be2051f8184602eb233d
#
_cell.length_a   1.000
_cell.length_b   1.000
_cell.length_c   1.000
_cell.angle_alpha   90.00
_cell.angle_beta   90.00
_cell.angle_gamma   90.00
#
_symmetry.space_group_name_H-M   'P 1'
#
loop_
_entity.id
_entity.type
_entity.pdbx_description
1 polymer ?
#
loop_
_entity_poly.entity_id
_entity_poly.type
_entity_poly.pdbx_seq_one_letter_code
_entity_poly.pdbx_strand_id
1 'polypeptide(L)'
;MDSEDDMHDANDLESLDDDFYSGETAMGSDDGDGDYDFVDNESDGSEDITSHRQQQNYAVLSEADIRLHQDEDINRVSTVLSISRSAAFILLRYFNWSVSKVHDEWFADEENVRKAVGLLENPVEMLNARELTCGICFEDYPRNNMSAAACGHHFCGACWRGYMSTSISDGPGCLMLRCPDPSCGAAVGQDMINVLATDEDKKKYLRYFLRSYVEDNRKTKWCPAPGCEFAVEFVMGSGSYDVCCNCSYNFCWNCTEEAHRPVDCGTVAKWILKNSAESENMNWILANSKPCPKCKRPIEKNQGCMHITCTPPCKFEFCWLCLGAWSEHGERTGGFYACNRYEAAKQEGVYDESERRREMAKNSLERYTHYYERWATNQSSRQKALADLHSMQTEKLEKLSDRQSQPESQLKFILEAWLQIVECRRVLKWTYAYGYYLPEHEHAKR
;
A
#
# COMPACT_ATOMS: atom_id res chain seq x y z
N MET A 1 -30.67 46.96 -5.89
CA MET A 1 -30.12 45.76 -6.57
C MET A 1 -29.28 45.06 -5.53
N ASP A 2 -30.04 44.29 -4.76
CA ASP A 2 -29.60 43.66 -3.55
C ASP A 2 -28.99 42.30 -3.89
N SER A 3 -27.77 42.04 -3.46
CA SER A 3 -27.15 40.74 -3.50
C SER A 3 -27.08 40.22 -2.07
N GLU A 4 -27.95 39.29 -1.77
CA GLU A 4 -28.01 38.53 -0.54
C GLU A 4 -26.82 37.55 -0.55
N ASP A 5 -25.88 37.73 0.37
CA ASP A 5 -24.83 36.77 0.68
C ASP A 5 -25.43 35.68 1.59
N ASP A 6 -25.62 34.50 1.04
CA ASP A 6 -26.00 33.29 1.77
C ASP A 6 -24.86 32.88 2.73
N MET A 7 -25.05 33.18 3.99
CA MET A 7 -24.27 32.57 5.07
C MET A 7 -24.75 31.12 5.25
N HIS A 8 -24.02 30.15 4.71
CA HIS A 8 -24.17 28.75 5.05
C HIS A 8 -23.78 28.53 6.51
N ASP A 9 -24.78 28.11 7.26
CA ASP A 9 -24.78 27.73 8.67
C ASP A 9 -23.80 26.56 8.90
N ALA A 10 -22.76 26.78 9.71
CA ALA A 10 -21.75 25.79 10.08
C ALA A 10 -22.23 24.94 11.26
N ASN A 11 -23.37 24.25 11.11
CA ASN A 11 -23.99 23.43 12.17
C ASN A 11 -24.10 21.94 11.81
N ASP A 12 -23.57 21.48 10.66
CA ASP A 12 -23.57 20.06 10.28
C ASP A 12 -22.23 19.36 10.62
N LEU A 13 -21.84 19.41 11.90
CA LEU A 13 -20.86 18.48 12.49
C LEU A 13 -21.60 17.55 13.48
N GLU A 14 -22.70 17.01 13.03
CA GLU A 14 -23.33 15.89 13.70
C GLU A 14 -22.70 14.56 13.24
N SER A 15 -22.06 13.89 14.19
CA SER A 15 -22.07 12.43 14.30
C SER A 15 -21.52 11.62 13.13
N LEU A 16 -20.18 11.53 13.01
CA LEU A 16 -19.55 10.51 12.16
C LEU A 16 -18.99 9.29 12.94
N ASP A 17 -19.30 9.15 14.24
CA ASP A 17 -18.71 8.08 15.06
C ASP A 17 -19.70 7.00 15.56
N ASP A 18 -21.01 7.05 15.24
CA ASP A 18 -21.98 6.11 15.84
C ASP A 18 -22.67 5.13 14.87
N ASP A 19 -22.45 5.18 13.54
CA ASP A 19 -23.19 4.33 12.59
C ASP A 19 -22.39 3.17 11.96
N PHE A 20 -21.31 2.68 12.61
CA PHE A 20 -20.56 1.54 12.05
C PHE A 20 -20.67 0.23 12.85
N TYR A 21 -21.71 0.07 13.68
CA TYR A 21 -21.90 -1.17 14.44
C TYR A 21 -23.33 -1.71 14.32
N SER A 22 -23.81 -2.00 13.11
CA SER A 22 -24.94 -2.91 12.90
C SER A 22 -24.91 -3.50 11.49
N GLY A 23 -24.13 -4.54 11.32
CA GLY A 23 -24.13 -5.43 10.18
C GLY A 23 -24.14 -6.88 10.68
N GLU A 24 -25.26 -7.33 11.22
CA GLU A 24 -25.51 -8.77 11.46
C GLU A 24 -25.63 -9.45 10.11
N THR A 25 -24.56 -10.16 9.69
CA THR A 25 -24.67 -11.22 8.69
C THR A 25 -24.81 -12.53 9.42
N ALA A 26 -26.02 -13.06 9.41
CA ALA A 26 -26.33 -14.43 9.78
C ALA A 26 -25.49 -15.40 8.94
N MET A 27 -24.53 -16.07 9.56
CA MET A 27 -23.90 -17.27 9.02
C MET A 27 -24.59 -18.46 9.63
N GLY A 28 -25.15 -19.30 8.73
CA GLY A 28 -25.79 -20.56 9.09
C GLY A 28 -24.82 -21.51 9.76
N SER A 29 -25.29 -22.09 10.84
CA SER A 29 -24.70 -23.23 11.52
C SER A 29 -24.78 -24.45 10.61
N ASP A 30 -23.61 -24.99 10.25
CA ASP A 30 -23.49 -26.38 9.75
C ASP A 30 -22.80 -27.18 10.86
N ASP A 31 -23.63 -27.96 11.55
CA ASP A 31 -23.21 -28.90 12.60
C ASP A 31 -22.61 -30.12 11.90
N GLY A 32 -21.29 -30.21 11.86
CA GLY A 32 -20.54 -31.40 11.48
C GLY A 32 -19.75 -31.95 12.66
N ASP A 33 -20.37 -32.88 13.40
CA ASP A 33 -19.68 -33.75 14.36
C ASP A 33 -18.57 -34.54 13.65
N GLY A 34 -17.34 -34.19 13.88
CA GLY A 34 -16.13 -34.91 13.50
C GLY A 34 -15.35 -35.33 14.73
N ASP A 35 -15.60 -36.57 15.11
CA ASP A 35 -14.89 -37.33 16.13
C ASP A 35 -13.39 -37.43 15.76
N TYR A 36 -12.51 -36.80 16.53
CA TYR A 36 -11.06 -36.94 16.37
C TYR A 36 -10.52 -37.91 17.44
N ASP A 37 -10.34 -39.14 17.02
CA ASP A 37 -9.57 -40.16 17.75
C ASP A 37 -8.12 -39.68 17.96
N PHE A 38 -7.76 -39.51 19.23
CA PHE A 38 -6.39 -39.29 19.69
C PHE A 38 -5.66 -40.63 19.67
N VAL A 39 -4.79 -40.83 18.69
CA VAL A 39 -3.86 -41.98 18.69
C VAL A 39 -2.55 -41.52 19.33
N ASP A 40 -2.33 -41.90 20.55
CA ASP A 40 -1.02 -41.90 21.22
C ASP A 40 -0.07 -42.84 20.48
N ASN A 41 0.96 -42.33 19.86
CA ASN A 41 2.05 -43.10 19.33
C ASN A 41 3.37 -42.67 20.02
N GLU A 42 3.68 -43.31 21.13
CA GLU A 42 5.00 -43.27 21.71
C GLU A 42 5.97 -44.04 20.78
N SER A 43 6.92 -43.36 20.19
CA SER A 43 8.14 -43.96 19.66
C SER A 43 9.32 -43.02 19.88
N ASP A 44 10.14 -43.49 20.78
CA ASP A 44 11.52 -43.13 21.11
C ASP A 44 12.39 -42.96 19.87
N GLY A 45 13.24 -41.92 19.84
CA GLY A 45 14.34 -41.88 18.90
C GLY A 45 14.78 -40.51 18.36
N SER A 46 15.80 -39.96 19.01
CA SER A 46 16.78 -38.99 18.47
C SER A 46 16.29 -37.63 17.95
N GLU A 47 16.58 -36.65 18.75
CA GLU A 47 16.53 -35.22 18.48
C GLU A 47 17.32 -34.86 17.23
N ASP A 48 16.60 -34.59 16.17
CA ASP A 48 17.07 -33.74 15.10
C ASP A 48 16.27 -32.42 15.15
N ILE A 49 16.81 -31.46 15.91
CA ILE A 49 16.31 -30.09 15.98
C ILE A 49 16.73 -29.40 14.67
N THR A 50 16.20 -29.89 13.56
CA THR A 50 16.31 -29.21 12.29
C THR A 50 14.94 -28.78 11.80
N SER A 51 14.70 -27.48 12.04
CA SER A 51 13.84 -26.65 11.22
C SER A 51 12.38 -27.14 11.09
N HIS A 52 11.51 -26.60 11.91
CA HIS A 52 10.20 -26.18 11.40
C HIS A 52 10.41 -25.16 10.25
N ARG A 53 10.84 -25.62 9.10
CA ARG A 53 10.59 -24.97 7.83
C ARG A 53 9.07 -25.00 7.69
N GLN A 54 8.41 -23.98 8.23
CA GLN A 54 7.08 -23.61 7.76
C GLN A 54 7.19 -23.66 6.24
N GLN A 55 6.42 -24.52 5.59
CA GLN A 55 6.35 -24.59 4.13
C GLN A 55 6.13 -23.15 3.65
N GLN A 56 7.16 -22.55 3.08
CA GLN A 56 7.06 -21.20 2.53
C GLN A 56 6.08 -21.29 1.38
N ASN A 57 4.96 -20.63 1.53
CA ASN A 57 3.88 -20.55 0.56
C ASN A 57 4.10 -19.44 -0.48
N TYR A 58 5.32 -18.96 -0.57
CA TYR A 58 5.73 -17.94 -1.54
C TYR A 58 7.15 -18.21 -2.03
N ALA A 59 7.44 -17.70 -3.22
CA ALA A 59 8.78 -17.65 -3.80
C ALA A 59 9.19 -16.20 -4.03
N VAL A 60 10.45 -15.86 -3.73
CA VAL A 60 11.01 -14.55 -4.05
C VAL A 60 11.68 -14.65 -5.41
N LEU A 61 11.25 -13.82 -6.35
CA LEU A 61 11.67 -13.82 -7.73
C LEU A 61 12.66 -12.67 -8.00
N SER A 62 13.80 -12.99 -8.57
CA SER A 62 14.72 -12.02 -9.17
C SER A 62 14.24 -11.63 -10.57
N GLU A 63 14.84 -10.60 -11.15
CA GLU A 63 14.58 -10.24 -12.56
C GLU A 63 14.82 -11.43 -13.52
N ALA A 64 15.85 -12.25 -13.25
CA ALA A 64 16.14 -13.43 -14.05
C ALA A 64 15.06 -14.49 -13.96
N ASP A 65 14.51 -14.73 -12.75
CA ASP A 65 13.41 -15.67 -12.54
C ASP A 65 12.14 -15.20 -13.22
N ILE A 66 11.82 -13.90 -13.14
CA ILE A 66 10.66 -13.31 -13.83
C ILE A 66 10.77 -13.51 -15.34
N ARG A 67 11.96 -13.25 -15.92
CA ARG A 67 12.21 -13.46 -17.35
C ARG A 67 12.05 -14.92 -17.75
N LEU A 68 12.54 -15.84 -16.93
CA LEU A 68 12.39 -17.28 -17.16
C LEU A 68 10.91 -17.68 -17.19
N HIS A 69 10.12 -17.27 -16.20
CA HIS A 69 8.70 -17.54 -16.14
C HIS A 69 7.92 -16.93 -17.34
N GLN A 70 8.29 -15.69 -17.75
CA GLN A 70 7.72 -15.08 -18.94
C GLN A 70 8.01 -15.89 -20.21
N ASP A 71 9.26 -16.32 -20.37
CA ASP A 71 9.67 -17.12 -21.52
C ASP A 71 9.01 -18.51 -21.54
N GLU A 72 8.82 -19.13 -20.38
CA GLU A 72 8.11 -20.41 -20.25
C GLU A 72 6.64 -20.28 -20.63
N ASP A 73 5.93 -19.24 -20.12
CA ASP A 73 4.53 -19.01 -20.44
C ASP A 73 4.33 -18.66 -21.93
N ILE A 74 5.20 -17.82 -22.51
CA ILE A 74 5.18 -17.50 -23.93
C ILE A 74 5.42 -18.76 -24.78
N ASN A 75 6.39 -19.59 -24.42
CA ASN A 75 6.66 -20.84 -25.13
C ASN A 75 5.49 -21.81 -25.03
N ARG A 76 4.87 -21.94 -23.86
CA ARG A 76 3.71 -22.81 -23.66
C ARG A 76 2.55 -22.40 -24.56
N VAL A 77 2.17 -21.11 -24.54
CA VAL A 77 1.09 -20.61 -25.41
C VAL A 77 1.46 -20.72 -26.88
N SER A 78 2.67 -20.32 -27.28
CA SER A 78 3.14 -20.40 -28.66
C SER A 78 3.10 -21.84 -29.20
N THR A 79 3.52 -22.81 -28.40
CA THR A 79 3.54 -24.22 -28.79
C THR A 79 2.14 -24.83 -28.90
N VAL A 80 1.29 -24.60 -27.88
CA VAL A 80 -0.06 -25.18 -27.83
C VAL A 80 -0.97 -24.61 -28.93
N LEU A 81 -0.89 -23.30 -29.18
CA LEU A 81 -1.72 -22.62 -30.17
C LEU A 81 -1.08 -22.58 -31.56
N SER A 82 0.16 -23.07 -31.72
CA SER A 82 0.92 -23.04 -32.97
C SER A 82 1.04 -21.64 -33.60
N ILE A 83 1.25 -20.61 -32.75
CA ILE A 83 1.39 -19.20 -33.12
C ILE A 83 2.81 -18.69 -32.84
N SER A 84 3.16 -17.53 -33.41
CA SER A 84 4.46 -16.91 -33.12
C SER A 84 4.60 -16.50 -31.65
N ARG A 85 5.86 -16.41 -31.13
CA ARG A 85 6.13 -15.91 -29.78
C ARG A 85 5.59 -14.49 -29.56
N SER A 86 5.68 -13.63 -30.58
CA SER A 86 5.14 -12.27 -30.51
C SER A 86 3.60 -12.29 -30.36
N ALA A 87 2.91 -13.18 -31.06
CA ALA A 87 1.46 -13.35 -30.93
C ALA A 87 1.08 -13.94 -29.57
N ALA A 88 1.82 -14.93 -29.08
CA ALA A 88 1.64 -15.51 -27.76
C ALA A 88 1.80 -14.46 -26.64
N PHE A 89 2.79 -13.58 -26.76
CA PHE A 89 2.97 -12.47 -25.82
C PHE A 89 1.78 -11.51 -25.82
N ILE A 90 1.29 -11.11 -26.99
CA ILE A 90 0.13 -10.20 -27.11
C ILE A 90 -1.10 -10.81 -26.44
N LEU A 91 -1.34 -12.11 -26.62
CA LEU A 91 -2.42 -12.83 -25.95
C LEU A 91 -2.24 -12.88 -24.42
N LEU A 92 -1.05 -13.26 -23.95
CA LEU A 92 -0.74 -13.31 -22.52
C LEU A 92 -0.91 -11.94 -21.87
N ARG A 93 -0.46 -10.88 -22.52
CA ARG A 93 -0.63 -9.51 -22.03
C ARG A 93 -2.11 -9.11 -21.96
N TYR A 94 -2.90 -9.47 -22.98
CA TYR A 94 -4.34 -9.16 -23.01
C TYR A 94 -5.11 -9.91 -21.92
N PHE A 95 -4.74 -11.16 -21.61
CA PHE A 95 -5.36 -12.00 -20.58
C PHE A 95 -4.59 -11.99 -19.24
N ASN A 96 -3.84 -10.91 -18.95
CA ASN A 96 -3.16 -10.70 -17.68
C ASN A 96 -2.25 -11.88 -17.28
N TRP A 97 -1.42 -12.37 -18.21
CA TRP A 97 -0.47 -13.48 -18.02
C TRP A 97 -1.12 -14.79 -17.53
N SER A 98 -2.39 -14.98 -17.78
CA SER A 98 -3.10 -16.22 -17.46
C SER A 98 -3.10 -17.20 -18.64
N VAL A 99 -2.19 -18.15 -18.63
CA VAL A 99 -2.09 -19.21 -19.68
C VAL A 99 -3.39 -19.98 -19.84
N SER A 100 -4.04 -20.39 -18.73
CA SER A 100 -5.32 -21.07 -18.76
C SER A 100 -6.39 -20.24 -19.48
N LYS A 101 -6.50 -18.95 -19.11
CA LYS A 101 -7.48 -18.06 -19.72
C LYS A 101 -7.26 -17.84 -21.21
N VAL A 102 -5.98 -17.75 -21.63
CA VAL A 102 -5.63 -17.70 -23.06
C VAL A 102 -6.13 -18.94 -23.79
N HIS A 103 -5.90 -20.13 -23.23
CA HIS A 103 -6.35 -21.39 -23.86
C HIS A 103 -7.88 -21.49 -23.88
N ASP A 104 -8.55 -21.22 -22.76
CA ASP A 104 -10.01 -21.33 -22.64
C ASP A 104 -10.72 -20.42 -23.67
N GLU A 105 -10.31 -19.14 -23.75
CA GLU A 105 -10.91 -18.17 -24.65
C GLU A 105 -10.55 -18.44 -26.12
N TRP A 106 -9.32 -18.85 -26.40
CA TRP A 106 -8.88 -19.16 -27.75
C TRP A 106 -9.63 -20.38 -28.33
N PHE A 107 -9.77 -21.45 -27.57
CA PHE A 107 -10.50 -22.63 -28.03
C PHE A 107 -12.02 -22.45 -28.03
N ALA A 108 -12.54 -21.46 -27.29
CA ALA A 108 -13.95 -21.10 -27.36
C ALA A 108 -14.29 -20.34 -28.65
N ASP A 109 -13.50 -19.31 -28.98
CA ASP A 109 -13.71 -18.44 -30.15
C ASP A 109 -12.41 -17.76 -30.61
N GLU A 110 -11.62 -18.48 -31.41
CA GLU A 110 -10.35 -17.98 -31.93
C GLU A 110 -10.49 -16.69 -32.75
N GLU A 111 -11.53 -16.61 -33.60
CA GLU A 111 -11.73 -15.48 -34.50
C GLU A 111 -11.99 -14.18 -33.71
N ASN A 112 -12.85 -14.26 -32.72
CA ASN A 112 -13.15 -13.12 -31.84
C ASN A 112 -11.93 -12.67 -31.03
N VAL A 113 -11.17 -13.62 -30.47
CA VAL A 113 -9.93 -13.34 -29.73
C VAL A 113 -8.90 -12.67 -30.66
N ARG A 114 -8.66 -13.21 -31.85
CA ARG A 114 -7.73 -12.60 -32.84
C ARG A 114 -8.14 -11.16 -33.17
N LYS A 115 -9.42 -10.92 -33.41
CA LYS A 115 -9.94 -9.59 -33.70
C LYS A 115 -9.76 -8.63 -32.52
N ALA A 116 -10.04 -9.07 -31.30
CA ALA A 116 -9.91 -8.26 -30.09
C ALA A 116 -8.45 -7.82 -29.86
N VAL A 117 -7.48 -8.72 -30.04
CA VAL A 117 -6.06 -8.44 -29.85
C VAL A 117 -5.35 -7.87 -31.08
N GLY A 118 -6.00 -7.89 -32.26
CA GLY A 118 -5.47 -7.38 -33.53
C GLY A 118 -4.48 -8.35 -34.20
N LEU A 119 -4.60 -9.64 -33.97
CA LEU A 119 -3.84 -10.68 -34.65
C LEU A 119 -4.55 -11.09 -35.94
N LEU A 120 -3.93 -10.84 -37.07
CA LEU A 120 -4.45 -11.26 -38.35
C LEU A 120 -4.22 -12.74 -38.57
N GLU A 121 -5.21 -13.43 -39.16
CA GLU A 121 -5.11 -14.85 -39.53
C GLU A 121 -4.06 -15.02 -40.62
N ASN A 122 -4.15 -14.18 -41.67
CA ASN A 122 -3.21 -14.17 -42.78
C ASN A 122 -2.49 -12.82 -42.86
N PRO A 123 -1.19 -12.75 -42.59
CA PRO A 123 -0.42 -11.53 -42.78
C PRO A 123 -0.50 -11.04 -44.23
N VAL A 124 -0.70 -9.76 -44.39
CA VAL A 124 -0.71 -9.12 -45.72
C VAL A 124 0.71 -8.73 -46.10
N GLU A 125 1.19 -9.22 -47.21
CA GLU A 125 2.50 -8.81 -47.71
C GLU A 125 2.49 -7.35 -48.18
N MET A 126 3.60 -6.66 -47.89
CA MET A 126 3.80 -5.32 -48.39
C MET A 126 3.88 -5.31 -49.92
N LEU A 127 3.28 -4.30 -50.54
CA LEU A 127 3.25 -4.13 -51.99
C LEU A 127 4.62 -4.31 -52.64
N ASN A 128 4.64 -5.05 -53.76
CA ASN A 128 5.89 -5.34 -54.49
C ASN A 128 6.22 -4.26 -55.49
N ALA A 129 6.40 -3.01 -55.03
CA ALA A 129 6.81 -1.87 -55.82
C ALA A 129 8.27 -1.46 -55.52
N ARG A 130 8.95 -0.81 -56.43
CA ARG A 130 10.34 -0.32 -56.22
C ARG A 130 10.40 0.80 -55.20
N GLU A 131 9.42 1.70 -55.25
CA GLU A 131 9.23 2.83 -54.37
C GLU A 131 7.83 2.81 -53.78
N LEU A 132 7.69 3.23 -52.55
CA LEU A 132 6.46 3.25 -51.81
C LEU A 132 6.34 4.57 -51.05
N THR A 133 5.15 5.16 -51.07
CA THR A 133 4.85 6.40 -50.34
C THR A 133 4.56 6.10 -48.88
N CYS A 134 5.23 6.77 -47.95
CA CYS A 134 4.98 6.63 -46.50
C CYS A 134 3.64 7.29 -46.15
N GLY A 135 2.74 6.54 -45.48
CA GLY A 135 1.42 7.06 -45.08
C GLY A 135 1.45 8.11 -43.96
N ILE A 136 2.62 8.41 -43.37
CA ILE A 136 2.78 9.41 -42.29
C ILE A 136 3.42 10.70 -42.81
N CYS A 137 4.60 10.61 -43.48
CA CYS A 137 5.30 11.80 -44.00
C CYS A 137 4.97 12.12 -45.43
N PHE A 138 4.29 11.21 -46.14
CA PHE A 138 3.87 11.36 -47.56
C PHE A 138 5.05 11.48 -48.54
N GLU A 139 6.25 11.04 -48.15
CA GLU A 139 7.42 10.98 -48.99
C GLU A 139 7.62 9.58 -49.56
N ASP A 140 8.26 9.50 -50.72
CA ASP A 140 8.56 8.24 -51.43
C ASP A 140 9.91 7.67 -50.96
N TYR A 141 9.92 6.39 -50.69
CA TYR A 141 11.13 5.68 -50.25
C TYR A 141 11.28 4.34 -50.99
N PRO A 142 12.52 3.90 -51.22
CA PRO A 142 12.78 2.54 -51.70
C PRO A 142 12.15 1.53 -50.73
N ARG A 143 11.60 0.44 -51.28
CA ARG A 143 10.94 -0.62 -50.50
C ARG A 143 11.79 -1.11 -49.27
N ASN A 144 13.10 -1.18 -49.46
CA ASN A 144 14.02 -1.63 -48.41
C ASN A 144 14.10 -0.71 -47.19
N ASN A 145 13.68 0.55 -47.33
CA ASN A 145 13.62 1.56 -46.25
C ASN A 145 12.22 1.67 -45.61
N MET A 146 11.31 0.80 -46.02
CA MET A 146 9.94 0.73 -45.54
C MET A 146 9.75 -0.52 -44.71
N SER A 147 8.90 -0.45 -43.70
CA SER A 147 8.51 -1.56 -42.85
C SER A 147 6.98 -1.57 -42.73
N ALA A 148 6.42 -2.76 -42.58
CA ALA A 148 4.99 -2.96 -42.37
C ALA A 148 4.74 -3.95 -41.23
N ALA A 149 3.68 -3.72 -40.46
CA ALA A 149 3.12 -4.73 -39.56
C ALA A 149 2.39 -5.81 -40.38
N ALA A 150 1.83 -6.82 -39.72
CA ALA A 150 1.11 -7.92 -40.34
C ALA A 150 -0.04 -7.49 -41.26
N CYS A 151 -0.55 -6.26 -41.14
CA CYS A 151 -1.60 -5.68 -41.96
C CYS A 151 -1.13 -5.15 -43.37
N GLY A 152 0.17 -5.14 -43.61
CA GLY A 152 0.73 -4.63 -44.87
C GLY A 152 0.79 -3.10 -44.99
N HIS A 153 0.24 -2.32 -44.06
CA HIS A 153 0.40 -0.87 -44.02
C HIS A 153 1.87 -0.52 -43.79
N HIS A 154 2.43 0.21 -44.74
CA HIS A 154 3.88 0.49 -44.79
C HIS A 154 4.20 1.94 -44.44
N PHE A 155 5.25 2.12 -43.64
CA PHE A 155 5.78 3.42 -43.24
C PHE A 155 7.30 3.41 -43.28
N CYS A 156 7.91 4.55 -43.49
CA CYS A 156 9.37 4.64 -43.49
C CYS A 156 9.95 4.40 -42.08
N GLY A 157 11.19 3.94 -42.01
CA GLY A 157 11.85 3.60 -40.73
C GLY A 157 11.96 4.78 -39.76
N ALA A 158 12.01 6.03 -40.25
CA ALA A 158 12.01 7.23 -39.41
C ALA A 158 10.65 7.45 -38.75
N CYS A 159 9.53 7.33 -39.48
CA CYS A 159 8.19 7.46 -38.96
C CYS A 159 7.85 6.35 -37.96
N TRP A 160 8.26 5.09 -38.24
CA TRP A 160 8.13 3.98 -37.29
C TRP A 160 8.88 4.24 -35.98
N ARG A 161 10.15 4.68 -36.05
CA ARG A 161 10.93 5.02 -34.86
C ARG A 161 10.28 6.13 -34.04
N GLY A 162 9.83 7.21 -34.70
CA GLY A 162 9.13 8.31 -34.02
C GLY A 162 7.88 7.83 -33.30
N TYR A 163 7.04 7.04 -33.98
CA TYR A 163 5.82 6.47 -33.41
C TYR A 163 6.09 5.56 -32.22
N MET A 164 7.05 4.63 -32.35
CA MET A 164 7.44 3.72 -31.27
C MET A 164 8.03 4.48 -30.08
N SER A 165 8.94 5.44 -30.33
CA SER A 165 9.60 6.22 -29.29
C SER A 165 8.58 7.04 -28.47
N THR A 166 7.61 7.66 -29.16
CA THR A 166 6.51 8.37 -28.48
C THR A 166 5.69 7.41 -27.62
N SER A 167 5.21 6.30 -28.19
CA SER A 167 4.41 5.32 -27.44
C SER A 167 5.16 4.71 -26.24
N ILE A 168 6.48 4.44 -26.37
CA ILE A 168 7.30 3.92 -25.28
C ILE A 168 7.51 5.01 -24.21
N SER A 169 7.62 6.27 -24.60
CA SER A 169 7.75 7.39 -23.66
C SER A 169 6.46 7.67 -22.89
N ASP A 170 5.31 7.43 -23.51
CA ASP A 170 3.98 7.58 -22.91
C ASP A 170 3.69 6.50 -21.84
N GLY A 171 4.42 5.37 -21.85
CA GLY A 171 4.33 4.38 -20.78
C GLY A 171 4.04 2.94 -21.22
N PRO A 172 3.53 2.08 -20.30
CA PRO A 172 3.38 0.64 -20.54
C PRO A 172 2.33 0.27 -21.60
N GLY A 173 1.49 1.21 -22.04
CA GLY A 173 0.58 1.04 -23.19
C GLY A 173 1.28 0.60 -24.47
N CYS A 174 2.58 0.90 -24.61
CA CYS A 174 3.40 0.49 -25.76
C CYS A 174 3.51 -1.04 -25.91
N LEU A 175 3.20 -1.82 -24.88
CA LEU A 175 3.18 -3.29 -24.94
C LEU A 175 2.02 -3.83 -25.80
N MET A 176 1.00 -3.00 -26.07
CA MET A 176 -0.16 -3.33 -26.91
C MET A 176 -0.24 -2.38 -28.13
N LEU A 177 0.93 -2.06 -28.68
CA LEU A 177 1.05 -1.14 -29.81
C LEU A 177 0.29 -1.64 -31.03
N ARG A 178 -0.41 -0.75 -31.71
CA ARG A 178 -1.17 -1.02 -32.93
C ARG A 178 -0.52 -0.37 -34.14
N CYS A 179 -0.98 -0.76 -35.32
CA CYS A 179 -0.58 -0.10 -36.56
C CYS A 179 -0.81 1.42 -36.48
N PRO A 180 0.11 2.27 -37.00
CA PRO A 180 -0.06 3.72 -37.01
C PRO A 180 -1.25 4.22 -37.83
N ASP A 181 -1.77 3.40 -38.74
CA ASP A 181 -2.99 3.73 -39.50
C ASP A 181 -4.20 3.76 -38.57
N PRO A 182 -4.91 4.90 -38.42
CA PRO A 182 -6.03 5.04 -37.50
C PRO A 182 -7.21 4.08 -37.78
N SER A 183 -7.33 3.61 -39.03
CA SER A 183 -8.38 2.66 -39.43
C SER A 183 -8.00 1.19 -39.17
N CYS A 184 -6.74 0.95 -38.77
CA CYS A 184 -6.18 -0.40 -38.64
C CYS A 184 -5.95 -0.78 -37.18
N GLY A 185 -6.56 -1.88 -36.74
CA GLY A 185 -6.38 -2.42 -35.40
C GLY A 185 -5.26 -3.47 -35.28
N ALA A 186 -4.45 -3.72 -36.32
CA ALA A 186 -3.43 -4.76 -36.30
C ALA A 186 -2.36 -4.51 -35.23
N ALA A 187 -2.01 -5.56 -34.48
CA ALA A 187 -0.99 -5.48 -33.44
C ALA A 187 0.42 -5.39 -34.04
N VAL A 188 1.29 -4.63 -33.34
CA VAL A 188 2.71 -4.53 -33.65
C VAL A 188 3.45 -5.44 -32.66
N GLY A 189 4.12 -6.45 -33.19
CA GLY A 189 4.86 -7.43 -32.38
C GLY A 189 6.19 -6.91 -31.84
N GLN A 190 6.70 -7.57 -30.84
CA GLN A 190 8.02 -7.28 -30.23
C GLN A 190 9.18 -7.38 -31.22
N ASP A 191 9.06 -8.23 -32.22
CA ASP A 191 10.02 -8.39 -33.32
C ASP A 191 10.25 -7.08 -34.07
N MET A 192 9.20 -6.34 -34.39
CA MET A 192 9.32 -5.02 -35.04
C MET A 192 10.00 -4.00 -34.12
N ILE A 193 9.69 -4.00 -32.84
CA ILE A 193 10.34 -3.12 -31.86
C ILE A 193 11.84 -3.43 -31.77
N ASN A 194 12.20 -4.71 -31.75
CA ASN A 194 13.59 -5.14 -31.71
C ASN A 194 14.41 -4.71 -32.95
N VAL A 195 13.76 -4.59 -34.10
CA VAL A 195 14.41 -4.18 -35.35
C VAL A 195 14.46 -2.66 -35.48
N LEU A 196 13.38 -1.94 -35.17
CA LEU A 196 13.21 -0.55 -35.56
C LEU A 196 13.46 0.47 -34.43
N ALA A 197 13.23 0.09 -33.16
CA ALA A 197 13.40 1.00 -32.03
C ALA A 197 14.88 1.27 -31.71
N THR A 198 15.14 2.40 -31.07
CA THR A 198 16.49 2.73 -30.57
C THR A 198 16.87 1.81 -29.39
N ASP A 199 18.15 1.69 -29.08
CA ASP A 199 18.59 0.86 -27.96
C ASP A 199 18.10 1.39 -26.62
N GLU A 200 17.92 2.71 -26.51
CA GLU A 200 17.33 3.32 -25.30
C GLU A 200 15.84 2.98 -25.15
N ASP A 201 15.09 3.06 -26.24
CA ASP A 201 13.68 2.70 -26.26
C ASP A 201 13.48 1.20 -26.00
N LYS A 202 14.34 0.33 -26.56
CA LYS A 202 14.33 -1.11 -26.27
C LYS A 202 14.53 -1.41 -24.79
N LYS A 203 15.45 -0.69 -24.12
CA LYS A 203 15.65 -0.86 -22.66
C LYS A 203 14.42 -0.45 -21.87
N LYS A 204 13.77 0.66 -22.23
CA LYS A 204 12.52 1.11 -21.61
C LYS A 204 11.39 0.09 -21.85
N TYR A 205 11.22 -0.35 -23.09
CA TYR A 205 10.24 -1.36 -23.46
C TYR A 205 10.42 -2.67 -22.69
N LEU A 206 11.65 -3.18 -22.59
CA LEU A 206 11.96 -4.40 -21.83
C LEU A 206 11.66 -4.24 -20.33
N ARG A 207 11.84 -3.04 -19.78
CA ARG A 207 11.44 -2.76 -18.40
C ARG A 207 9.91 -2.85 -18.24
N TYR A 208 9.13 -2.26 -19.15
CA TYR A 208 7.68 -2.39 -19.12
C TYR A 208 7.23 -3.84 -19.34
N PHE A 209 7.90 -4.54 -20.24
CA PHE A 209 7.65 -5.96 -20.51
C PHE A 209 7.83 -6.80 -19.24
N LEU A 210 8.93 -6.63 -18.52
CA LEU A 210 9.21 -7.33 -17.27
C LEU A 210 8.16 -6.98 -16.19
N ARG A 211 7.87 -5.70 -16.04
CA ARG A 211 6.92 -5.23 -15.03
C ARG A 211 5.51 -5.74 -15.27
N SER A 212 5.10 -5.87 -16.52
CA SER A 212 3.76 -6.34 -16.87
C SER A 212 3.45 -7.73 -16.30
N TYR A 213 4.44 -8.61 -16.22
CA TYR A 213 4.27 -9.94 -15.64
C TYR A 213 3.89 -9.88 -14.17
N VAL A 214 4.57 -9.03 -13.40
CA VAL A 214 4.31 -8.90 -11.97
C VAL A 214 3.05 -8.09 -11.68
N GLU A 215 2.81 -7.01 -12.44
CA GLU A 215 1.71 -6.07 -12.19
C GLU A 215 0.34 -6.63 -12.62
N ASP A 216 0.31 -7.44 -13.68
CA ASP A 216 -0.93 -8.01 -14.20
C ASP A 216 -1.28 -9.36 -13.59
N ASN A 217 -0.29 -10.09 -13.07
CA ASN A 217 -0.51 -11.39 -12.47
C ASN A 217 -0.94 -11.24 -11.01
N ARG A 218 -2.13 -11.74 -10.68
CA ARG A 218 -2.70 -11.66 -9.31
C ARG A 218 -1.91 -12.44 -8.27
N LYS A 219 -1.04 -13.36 -8.69
CA LYS A 219 -0.22 -14.19 -7.80
C LYS A 219 1.14 -13.57 -7.50
N THR A 220 1.49 -12.48 -8.17
CA THR A 220 2.79 -11.80 -8.01
C THR A 220 2.62 -10.37 -7.55
N LYS A 221 3.55 -9.88 -6.73
CA LYS A 221 3.65 -8.47 -6.31
C LYS A 221 5.10 -8.07 -6.16
N TRP A 222 5.40 -6.82 -6.46
CA TRP A 222 6.71 -6.24 -6.12
C TRP A 222 6.88 -6.14 -4.61
N CYS A 223 8.12 -6.34 -4.14
CA CYS A 223 8.48 -6.01 -2.77
C CYS A 223 8.27 -4.50 -2.55
N PRO A 224 7.53 -4.10 -1.48
CA PRO A 224 7.24 -2.68 -1.24
C PRO A 224 8.43 -1.89 -0.65
N ALA A 225 9.57 -2.54 -0.36
CA ALA A 225 10.75 -1.87 0.16
C ALA A 225 11.32 -0.88 -0.88
N PRO A 226 11.67 0.36 -0.47
CA PRO A 226 12.23 1.34 -1.38
C PRO A 226 13.50 0.82 -2.07
N GLY A 227 13.54 0.89 -3.41
CA GLY A 227 14.69 0.46 -4.21
C GLY A 227 14.88 -1.05 -4.34
N CYS A 228 13.96 -1.86 -3.84
CA CYS A 228 14.00 -3.31 -4.03
C CYS A 228 13.48 -3.69 -5.43
N GLU A 229 14.21 -4.57 -6.13
CA GLU A 229 13.85 -5.04 -7.47
C GLU A 229 13.35 -6.49 -7.48
N PHE A 230 13.13 -7.09 -6.30
CA PHE A 230 12.56 -8.42 -6.19
C PHE A 230 11.03 -8.38 -6.26
N ALA A 231 10.46 -9.39 -6.90
CA ALA A 231 9.03 -9.69 -6.80
C ALA A 231 8.81 -10.93 -5.92
N VAL A 232 7.58 -11.14 -5.54
CA VAL A 232 7.15 -12.31 -4.77
C VAL A 232 5.99 -12.96 -5.48
N GLU A 233 6.07 -14.26 -5.68
CA GLU A 233 4.97 -15.09 -6.11
C GLU A 233 4.39 -15.81 -4.90
N PHE A 234 3.07 -15.70 -4.70
CA PHE A 234 2.39 -16.22 -3.51
C PHE A 234 1.39 -17.31 -3.88
N VAL A 235 1.48 -18.44 -3.17
CA VAL A 235 0.51 -19.55 -3.32
C VAL A 235 -0.64 -19.34 -2.35
N MET A 236 -1.82 -19.06 -2.89
CA MET A 236 -3.05 -18.86 -2.10
C MET A 236 -3.45 -20.17 -1.39
N GLY A 237 -3.91 -20.05 -0.13
CA GLY A 237 -4.43 -21.19 0.64
C GLY A 237 -3.65 -21.55 1.89
N SER A 238 -2.56 -20.86 2.23
CA SER A 238 -1.85 -21.04 3.49
C SER A 238 -2.29 -20.01 4.53
N GLY A 239 -2.27 -20.40 5.80
CA GLY A 239 -2.73 -19.56 6.91
C GLY A 239 -1.86 -18.34 7.26
N SER A 240 -0.77 -18.07 6.52
CA SER A 240 0.11 -16.93 6.77
C SER A 240 0.32 -16.07 5.54
N TYR A 241 0.07 -14.77 5.68
CA TYR A 241 0.34 -13.76 4.65
C TYR A 241 1.67 -13.02 4.86
N ASP A 242 2.48 -13.43 5.83
CA ASP A 242 3.78 -12.80 6.09
C ASP A 242 4.81 -13.27 5.08
N VAL A 243 5.43 -12.32 4.40
CA VAL A 243 6.46 -12.52 3.39
C VAL A 243 7.77 -11.87 3.83
N CYS A 244 8.86 -12.60 3.72
CA CYS A 244 10.21 -12.09 3.90
C CYS A 244 10.90 -12.04 2.53
N CYS A 245 11.22 -10.83 2.05
CA CYS A 245 11.94 -10.63 0.79
C CYS A 245 13.45 -10.88 0.97
N ASN A 246 14.15 -11.19 -0.11
CA ASN A 246 15.61 -11.32 -0.12
C ASN A 246 16.35 -10.03 0.29
N CYS A 247 15.69 -8.86 0.19
CA CYS A 247 16.20 -7.60 0.75
C CYS A 247 16.02 -7.48 2.28
N SER A 248 15.58 -8.53 2.95
CA SER A 248 15.28 -8.59 4.39
C SER A 248 14.07 -7.75 4.84
N TYR A 249 13.31 -7.20 3.91
CA TYR A 249 12.07 -6.50 4.23
C TYR A 249 10.92 -7.49 4.41
N ASN A 250 10.23 -7.41 5.56
CA ASN A 250 9.10 -8.25 5.91
C ASN A 250 7.80 -7.48 5.71
N PHE A 251 6.88 -8.00 4.90
CA PHE A 251 5.60 -7.38 4.61
C PHE A 251 4.44 -8.37 4.56
N CYS A 252 3.24 -7.85 4.69
CA CYS A 252 2.02 -8.63 4.55
C CYS A 252 1.64 -8.71 3.06
N TRP A 253 1.50 -9.93 2.54
CA TRP A 253 1.08 -10.15 1.16
C TRP A 253 -0.27 -9.50 0.83
N ASN A 254 -1.21 -9.50 1.79
CA ASN A 254 -2.57 -9.03 1.55
C ASN A 254 -2.64 -7.51 1.36
N CYS A 255 -2.06 -6.74 2.29
CA CYS A 255 -2.15 -5.27 2.28
C CYS A 255 -0.87 -4.55 1.85
N THR A 256 0.24 -5.27 1.63
CA THR A 256 1.59 -4.75 1.28
C THR A 256 2.26 -3.87 2.34
N GLU A 257 1.61 -3.63 3.46
CA GLU A 257 2.21 -2.95 4.61
C GLU A 257 3.27 -3.85 5.28
N GLU A 258 4.09 -3.26 6.16
CA GLU A 258 5.03 -4.01 6.97
C GLU A 258 4.31 -5.18 7.67
N ALA A 259 4.97 -6.35 7.76
CA ALA A 259 4.41 -7.52 8.44
C ALA A 259 3.86 -7.15 9.84
N HIS A 260 2.62 -7.51 10.10
CA HIS A 260 1.88 -6.99 11.25
C HIS A 260 1.17 -8.06 12.09
N ARG A 261 1.46 -9.34 11.88
CA ARG A 261 0.91 -10.38 12.78
C ARG A 261 1.31 -10.13 14.24
N PRO A 262 0.42 -10.37 15.17
CA PRO A 262 -0.86 -11.07 15.07
C PRO A 262 -2.06 -10.18 14.68
N VAL A 263 -1.86 -8.91 14.32
CA VAL A 263 -2.92 -7.93 14.04
C VAL A 263 -3.42 -8.07 12.59
N ASP A 264 -4.70 -7.88 12.37
CA ASP A 264 -5.34 -7.93 11.06
C ASP A 264 -5.09 -6.68 10.20
N CYS A 265 -5.22 -6.81 8.88
CA CYS A 265 -4.98 -5.72 7.94
C CYS A 265 -5.93 -4.52 8.13
N GLY A 266 -7.18 -4.77 8.55
CA GLY A 266 -8.17 -3.72 8.75
C GLY A 266 -7.79 -2.81 9.92
N THR A 267 -7.35 -3.39 11.03
CA THR A 267 -6.85 -2.64 12.20
C THR A 267 -5.59 -1.86 11.85
N VAL A 268 -4.67 -2.45 11.09
CA VAL A 268 -3.46 -1.75 10.62
C VAL A 268 -3.81 -0.55 9.74
N ALA A 269 -4.71 -0.72 8.77
CA ALA A 269 -5.15 0.36 7.89
C ALA A 269 -5.80 1.50 8.69
N LYS A 270 -6.69 1.19 9.65
CA LYS A 270 -7.29 2.18 10.56
C LYS A 270 -6.23 2.93 11.37
N TRP A 271 -5.20 2.22 11.87
CA TRP A 271 -4.13 2.84 12.65
C TRP A 271 -3.25 3.78 11.81
N ILE A 272 -2.89 3.37 10.59
CA ILE A 272 -2.10 4.19 9.66
C ILE A 272 -2.90 5.44 9.27
N LEU A 273 -4.19 5.29 8.93
CA LEU A 273 -5.06 6.40 8.59
C LEU A 273 -5.21 7.38 9.77
N LYS A 274 -5.39 6.87 10.99
CA LYS A 274 -5.49 7.70 12.18
C LYS A 274 -4.22 8.52 12.42
N ASN A 275 -3.05 7.92 12.23
CA ASN A 275 -1.76 8.61 12.41
C ASN A 275 -1.49 9.67 11.33
N SER A 276 -2.09 9.56 10.14
CA SER A 276 -1.95 10.51 9.04
C SER A 276 -3.05 11.60 9.04
N ALA A 277 -4.12 11.44 9.82
CA ALA A 277 -5.27 12.33 9.81
C ALA A 277 -5.04 13.60 10.66
N GLU A 278 -5.55 14.73 10.17
CA GLU A 278 -5.59 16.00 10.93
C GLU A 278 -6.57 15.97 12.11
N SER A 279 -7.37 14.89 12.25
CA SER A 279 -8.34 14.72 13.31
C SER A 279 -7.75 14.85 14.71
N GLU A 280 -6.52 14.42 14.93
CA GLU A 280 -5.84 14.54 16.23
C GLU A 280 -5.46 16.00 16.56
N ASN A 281 -5.20 16.83 15.55
CA ASN A 281 -5.00 18.27 15.71
C ASN A 281 -6.32 18.93 16.18
N MET A 282 -7.46 18.52 15.60
CA MET A 282 -8.77 19.02 16.03
C MET A 282 -9.12 18.57 17.45
N ASN A 283 -8.86 17.32 17.80
CA ASN A 283 -9.03 16.82 19.17
C ASN A 283 -8.12 17.55 20.16
N TRP A 284 -6.90 17.83 19.78
CA TRP A 284 -5.96 18.59 20.61
C TRP A 284 -6.47 20.03 20.86
N ILE A 285 -6.91 20.71 19.79
CA ILE A 285 -7.49 22.06 19.87
C ILE A 285 -8.73 22.03 20.78
N LEU A 286 -9.63 21.08 20.60
CA LEU A 286 -10.85 20.94 21.40
C LEU A 286 -10.54 20.66 22.89
N ALA A 287 -9.55 19.80 23.17
CA ALA A 287 -9.13 19.46 24.53
C ALA A 287 -8.45 20.62 25.26
N ASN A 288 -7.56 21.36 24.58
CA ASN A 288 -6.63 22.31 25.18
C ASN A 288 -7.00 23.79 24.96
N SER A 289 -7.99 24.09 24.10
CA SER A 289 -8.40 25.46 23.83
C SER A 289 -9.88 25.74 24.14
N LYS A 290 -10.19 27.03 24.35
CA LYS A 290 -11.57 27.54 24.36
C LYS A 290 -11.71 28.68 23.34
N PRO A 291 -12.85 28.80 22.65
CA PRO A 291 -13.06 29.90 21.72
C PRO A 291 -13.24 31.23 22.48
N CYS A 292 -12.61 32.28 21.99
CA CYS A 292 -12.88 33.64 22.49
C CYS A 292 -14.38 33.95 22.34
N PRO A 293 -15.08 34.41 23.39
CA PRO A 293 -16.52 34.69 23.30
C PRO A 293 -16.90 35.71 22.23
N LYS A 294 -15.96 36.67 21.92
CA LYS A 294 -16.23 37.73 20.95
C LYS A 294 -15.85 37.37 19.51
N CYS A 295 -14.66 36.87 19.28
CA CYS A 295 -14.16 36.62 17.91
C CYS A 295 -14.05 35.14 17.52
N LYS A 296 -14.40 34.23 18.40
CA LYS A 296 -14.42 32.77 18.21
C LYS A 296 -13.05 32.12 17.95
N ARG A 297 -11.94 32.86 17.93
CA ARG A 297 -10.60 32.26 17.82
C ARG A 297 -10.32 31.31 18.97
N PRO A 298 -9.78 30.12 18.71
CA PRO A 298 -9.33 29.23 19.77
C PRO A 298 -8.15 29.86 20.53
N ILE A 299 -8.22 29.80 21.84
CA ILE A 299 -7.20 30.30 22.76
C ILE A 299 -6.78 29.14 23.64
N GLU A 300 -5.48 28.83 23.63
CA GLU A 300 -4.90 27.86 24.54
C GLU A 300 -4.59 28.53 25.86
N LYS A 301 -4.82 27.84 26.98
CA LYS A 301 -4.46 28.32 28.30
C LYS A 301 -3.33 27.47 28.89
N ASN A 302 -2.20 28.08 29.08
CA ASN A 302 -1.17 27.56 29.96
C ASN A 302 -1.59 27.77 31.42
N GLN A 303 -1.01 27.00 32.32
CA GLN A 303 -1.32 27.09 33.76
C GLN A 303 -1.36 28.54 34.27
N GLY A 304 -2.24 28.86 35.22
CA GLY A 304 -2.29 30.18 35.85
C GLY A 304 -3.69 30.80 35.95
N CYS A 305 -3.75 32.12 35.94
CA CYS A 305 -4.93 32.95 36.15
C CYS A 305 -6.09 32.62 35.20
N MET A 306 -7.33 32.74 35.68
CA MET A 306 -8.55 32.57 34.87
C MET A 306 -8.89 33.80 34.02
N HIS A 307 -8.18 34.94 34.21
CA HIS A 307 -8.28 36.11 33.36
C HIS A 307 -7.53 35.90 32.06
N ILE A 308 -8.25 35.93 30.96
CA ILE A 308 -7.69 35.74 29.61
C ILE A 308 -7.96 36.98 28.76
N THR A 309 -6.91 37.45 28.07
CA THR A 309 -7.01 38.52 27.07
C THR A 309 -6.81 37.95 25.68
N CYS A 310 -7.77 38.15 24.81
CA CYS A 310 -7.67 37.69 23.41
C CYS A 310 -6.60 38.47 22.65
N THR A 311 -5.96 37.80 21.69
CA THR A 311 -4.93 38.41 20.82
C THR A 311 -5.49 39.57 19.98
N PRO A 312 -4.66 40.56 19.59
CA PRO A 312 -5.07 41.60 18.64
C PRO A 312 -5.60 41.05 17.32
N PRO A 313 -6.56 41.69 16.67
CA PRO A 313 -7.17 42.99 17.02
C PRO A 313 -8.30 42.93 18.06
N CYS A 314 -8.73 41.73 18.47
CA CYS A 314 -9.91 41.53 19.32
C CYS A 314 -9.76 42.13 20.73
N LYS A 315 -8.65 41.82 21.42
CA LYS A 315 -8.29 42.27 22.80
C LYS A 315 -9.42 42.13 23.83
N PHE A 316 -10.38 41.20 23.62
CA PHE A 316 -11.47 40.97 24.54
C PHE A 316 -10.95 40.24 25.79
N GLU A 317 -11.32 40.75 26.97
CA GLU A 317 -10.95 40.17 28.25
C GLU A 317 -12.10 39.37 28.84
N PHE A 318 -11.84 38.14 29.25
CA PHE A 318 -12.87 37.22 29.72
C PHE A 318 -12.36 36.21 30.76
N CYS A 319 -13.28 35.60 31.49
CA CYS A 319 -12.95 34.51 32.39
C CYS A 319 -12.87 33.17 31.62
N TRP A 320 -11.77 32.44 31.80
CA TRP A 320 -11.59 31.12 31.19
C TRP A 320 -12.65 30.08 31.56
N LEU A 321 -13.19 30.14 32.76
CA LEU A 321 -14.18 29.19 33.26
C LEU A 321 -15.57 29.45 32.70
N CYS A 322 -16.15 30.60 32.95
CA CYS A 322 -17.54 30.92 32.57
C CYS A 322 -17.66 31.63 31.21
N LEU A 323 -16.57 31.99 30.55
CA LEU A 323 -16.48 32.75 29.29
C LEU A 323 -17.15 34.17 29.36
N GLY A 324 -17.59 34.61 30.50
CA GLY A 324 -18.17 35.94 30.70
C GLY A 324 -17.12 37.02 30.64
N ALA A 325 -17.52 38.28 30.31
CA ALA A 325 -16.63 39.43 30.23
C ALA A 325 -15.92 39.65 31.58
N TRP A 326 -14.61 39.95 31.52
CA TRP A 326 -13.83 40.14 32.74
C TRP A 326 -14.27 41.37 33.55
N SER A 327 -14.83 42.38 32.90
CA SER A 327 -15.42 43.58 33.57
C SER A 327 -16.55 43.21 34.56
N GLU A 328 -17.22 42.09 34.38
CA GLU A 328 -18.25 41.57 35.27
C GLU A 328 -17.67 40.58 36.30
N HIS A 329 -16.38 40.35 36.27
CA HIS A 329 -15.63 39.42 37.10
C HIS A 329 -14.73 40.18 38.07
N GLY A 330 -14.54 39.68 39.28
CA GLY A 330 -13.70 40.32 40.27
C GLY A 330 -13.70 39.53 41.58
N GLU A 331 -13.26 40.16 42.66
CA GLU A 331 -13.18 39.52 43.98
C GLU A 331 -14.47 38.92 44.48
N ARG A 332 -15.63 39.54 44.12
CA ARG A 332 -16.97 39.06 44.49
C ARG A 332 -17.35 37.76 43.77
N THR A 333 -16.72 37.42 42.67
CA THR A 333 -16.99 36.25 41.84
C THR A 333 -15.93 35.14 41.94
N GLY A 334 -15.05 35.20 42.94
CA GLY A 334 -13.97 34.21 43.17
C GLY A 334 -12.57 34.65 42.77
N GLY A 335 -12.39 35.91 42.29
CA GLY A 335 -11.10 36.48 41.96
C GLY A 335 -10.43 35.88 40.71
N PHE A 336 -9.10 35.80 40.73
CA PHE A 336 -8.30 35.41 39.55
C PHE A 336 -8.19 33.91 39.36
N TYR A 337 -8.48 33.06 40.34
CA TYR A 337 -8.23 31.61 40.32
C TYR A 337 -9.48 30.78 40.44
N ALA A 338 -10.64 31.36 40.79
CA ALA A 338 -11.93 30.69 40.93
C ALA A 338 -13.02 31.46 40.22
N CYS A 339 -14.20 30.85 40.01
CA CYS A 339 -15.34 31.49 39.40
C CYS A 339 -16.66 30.93 39.99
N ASN A 340 -17.30 31.71 40.89
CA ASN A 340 -18.54 31.33 41.52
C ASN A 340 -19.71 31.22 40.51
N ARG A 341 -19.67 31.97 39.41
CA ARG A 341 -20.65 31.87 38.30
C ARG A 341 -20.54 30.53 37.61
N TYR A 342 -19.33 30.06 37.42
CA TYR A 342 -19.08 28.74 36.82
C TYR A 342 -19.54 27.61 37.76
N GLU A 343 -19.21 27.69 39.01
CA GLU A 343 -19.58 26.68 40.02
C GLU A 343 -21.13 26.58 40.13
N ALA A 344 -21.83 27.72 40.18
CA ALA A 344 -23.29 27.75 40.21
C ALA A 344 -23.92 27.13 38.94
N ALA A 345 -23.45 27.56 37.76
CA ALA A 345 -23.91 27.02 36.48
C ALA A 345 -23.60 25.53 36.29
N LYS A 346 -22.49 25.06 36.86
CA LYS A 346 -22.12 23.62 36.86
C LYS A 346 -23.09 22.82 37.73
N GLN A 347 -23.49 23.35 38.89
CA GLN A 347 -24.48 22.73 39.76
C GLN A 347 -25.89 22.69 39.11
N GLU A 348 -26.17 23.66 38.25
CA GLU A 348 -27.42 23.74 37.48
C GLU A 348 -27.41 22.94 36.18
N GLY A 349 -26.28 22.29 35.82
CA GLY A 349 -26.11 21.47 34.60
C GLY A 349 -25.99 22.27 33.30
N VAL A 350 -25.87 23.61 33.35
CA VAL A 350 -25.88 24.47 32.15
C VAL A 350 -24.62 24.27 31.24
N TYR A 351 -23.50 23.78 31.78
CA TYR A 351 -22.25 23.56 31.04
C TYR A 351 -21.99 22.11 30.70
N ASP A 352 -22.89 21.20 30.95
CA ASP A 352 -22.65 19.77 30.98
C ASP A 352 -22.20 19.22 29.61
N GLU A 353 -22.79 19.68 28.51
CA GLU A 353 -22.49 19.14 27.17
C GLU A 353 -21.15 19.61 26.62
N SER A 354 -20.79 20.89 26.69
CA SER A 354 -19.54 21.41 26.17
C SER A 354 -18.33 20.94 26.97
N GLU A 355 -18.48 20.77 28.27
CA GLU A 355 -17.42 20.21 29.14
C GLU A 355 -17.30 18.72 28.94
N ARG A 356 -18.39 17.99 28.79
CA ARG A 356 -18.39 16.57 28.48
C ARG A 356 -17.69 16.29 27.14
N ARG A 357 -17.96 17.07 26.09
CA ARG A 357 -17.26 16.97 24.81
C ARG A 357 -15.75 17.21 24.95
N ARG A 358 -15.35 18.17 25.76
CA ARG A 358 -13.94 18.46 26.03
C ARG A 358 -13.26 17.34 26.81
N GLU A 359 -13.92 16.81 27.84
CA GLU A 359 -13.41 15.69 28.62
C GLU A 359 -13.28 14.42 27.77
N MET A 360 -14.26 14.14 26.91
CA MET A 360 -14.18 13.07 25.92
C MET A 360 -13.00 13.26 24.95
N ALA A 361 -12.81 14.49 24.42
CA ALA A 361 -11.67 14.77 23.55
C ALA A 361 -10.34 14.62 24.29
N LYS A 362 -10.25 15.02 25.56
CA LYS A 362 -9.07 14.85 26.39
C LYS A 362 -8.76 13.38 26.65
N ASN A 363 -9.76 12.59 27.04
CA ASN A 363 -9.62 11.14 27.25
C ASN A 363 -9.23 10.42 25.96
N SER A 364 -9.84 10.80 24.83
CA SER A 364 -9.46 10.28 23.51
C SER A 364 -8.02 10.60 23.16
N LEU A 365 -7.56 11.84 23.39
CA LEU A 365 -6.19 12.26 23.13
C LEU A 365 -5.18 11.54 24.06
N GLU A 366 -5.48 11.43 25.36
CA GLU A 366 -4.64 10.71 26.31
C GLU A 366 -4.52 9.24 25.94
N ARG A 367 -5.63 8.59 25.56
CA ARG A 367 -5.63 7.22 25.05
C ARG A 367 -4.78 7.09 23.79
N TYR A 368 -4.97 7.96 22.78
CA TYR A 368 -4.19 7.94 21.56
C TYR A 368 -2.70 8.12 21.84
N THR A 369 -2.32 9.13 22.62
CA THR A 369 -0.92 9.41 22.99
C THR A 369 -0.28 8.22 23.68
N HIS A 370 -0.98 7.58 24.63
CA HIS A 370 -0.50 6.40 25.34
C HIS A 370 -0.10 5.26 24.39
N TYR A 371 -0.98 4.94 23.40
CA TYR A 371 -0.72 3.85 22.46
C TYR A 371 0.26 4.24 21.36
N TYR A 372 0.18 5.48 20.88
CA TYR A 372 1.08 6.00 19.85
C TYR A 372 2.54 6.06 20.33
N GLU A 373 2.81 6.58 21.49
CA GLU A 373 4.17 6.65 22.05
C GLU A 373 4.80 5.26 22.18
N ARG A 374 4.03 4.27 22.61
CA ARG A 374 4.49 2.89 22.73
C ARG A 374 4.72 2.25 21.38
N TRP A 375 3.82 2.47 20.45
CA TRP A 375 3.96 2.04 19.06
C TRP A 375 5.22 2.65 18.44
N ALA A 376 5.42 3.96 18.53
CA ALA A 376 6.58 4.67 17.99
C ALA A 376 7.89 4.26 18.66
N THR A 377 7.89 4.05 19.98
CA THR A 377 9.07 3.60 20.74
C THR A 377 9.48 2.18 20.30
N ASN A 378 8.53 1.26 20.10
CA ASN A 378 8.83 -0.07 19.60
C ASN A 378 9.32 -0.04 18.15
N GLN A 379 8.79 0.84 17.30
CA GLN A 379 9.29 1.07 15.95
C GLN A 379 10.75 1.55 15.95
N SER A 380 11.06 2.57 16.73
CA SER A 380 12.43 3.09 16.88
C SER A 380 13.40 2.05 17.44
N SER A 381 12.97 1.31 18.46
CA SER A 381 13.77 0.22 19.07
C SER A 381 14.01 -0.92 18.07
N ARG A 382 13.02 -1.24 17.22
CA ARG A 382 13.18 -2.25 16.17
C ARG A 382 14.18 -1.80 15.11
N GLN A 383 14.10 -0.54 14.66
CA GLN A 383 15.06 0.01 13.69
C GLN A 383 16.50 -0.03 14.23
N LYS A 384 16.67 0.31 15.53
CA LYS A 384 17.97 0.19 16.18
C LYS A 384 18.45 -1.25 16.23
N ALA A 385 17.57 -2.19 16.60
CA ALA A 385 17.91 -3.62 16.64
C ALA A 385 18.30 -4.18 15.26
N LEU A 386 17.65 -3.72 14.18
CA LEU A 386 18.03 -4.08 12.80
C LEU A 386 19.43 -3.53 12.43
N ALA A 387 19.74 -2.30 12.81
CA ALA A 387 21.07 -1.72 12.59
C ALA A 387 22.16 -2.47 13.39
N ASP A 388 21.86 -2.84 14.64
CA ASP A 388 22.78 -3.62 15.48
C ASP A 388 22.98 -5.03 14.94
N LEU A 389 21.92 -5.69 14.46
CA LEU A 389 21.98 -6.99 13.77
C LEU A 389 22.86 -6.91 12.53
N HIS A 390 22.67 -5.90 11.69
CA HIS A 390 23.50 -5.70 10.50
C HIS A 390 24.98 -5.49 10.87
N SER A 391 25.26 -4.65 11.86
CA SER A 391 26.63 -4.44 12.36
C SER A 391 27.23 -5.74 12.94
N MET A 392 26.39 -6.58 13.58
CA MET A 392 26.83 -7.87 14.09
C MET A 392 27.21 -8.83 12.96
N GLN A 393 26.38 -8.87 11.90
CA GLN A 393 26.61 -9.75 10.73
C GLN A 393 27.83 -9.35 9.91
N THR A 394 28.10 -8.05 9.78
CA THR A 394 29.16 -7.55 8.89
C THR A 394 30.53 -7.43 9.54
N GLU A 395 30.61 -7.09 10.82
CA GLU A 395 31.89 -6.77 11.45
C GLU A 395 32.14 -7.42 12.81
N LYS A 396 31.09 -7.49 13.65
CA LYS A 396 31.31 -7.82 15.07
C LYS A 396 31.42 -9.32 15.32
N LEU A 397 30.75 -10.14 14.50
CA LEU A 397 30.79 -11.59 14.66
C LEU A 397 32.20 -12.16 14.42
N GLU A 398 32.85 -11.72 13.34
CA GLU A 398 34.24 -12.09 13.03
C GLU A 398 35.19 -11.65 14.13
N LYS A 399 35.10 -10.39 14.58
CA LYS A 399 35.92 -9.86 15.70
C LYS A 399 35.69 -10.63 17.02
N LEU A 400 34.46 -11.11 17.27
CA LEU A 400 34.14 -11.93 18.44
C LEU A 400 34.72 -13.35 18.27
N SER A 401 34.62 -13.94 17.09
CA SER A 401 35.20 -15.24 16.75
C SER A 401 36.70 -15.24 17.02
N ASP A 402 37.42 -14.24 16.54
CA ASP A 402 38.87 -14.08 16.75
C ASP A 402 39.22 -13.90 18.25
N ARG A 403 38.47 -13.03 18.93
CA ARG A 403 38.73 -12.72 20.36
C ARG A 403 38.43 -13.92 21.28
N GLN A 404 37.41 -14.70 20.97
CA GLN A 404 36.98 -15.84 21.76
C GLN A 404 37.63 -17.14 21.32
N SER A 405 38.38 -17.15 20.20
CA SER A 405 38.94 -18.34 19.55
C SER A 405 37.86 -19.43 19.33
N GLN A 406 36.65 -18.99 19.01
CA GLN A 406 35.50 -19.85 18.75
C GLN A 406 35.07 -19.70 17.27
N PRO A 407 34.75 -20.78 16.56
CA PRO A 407 34.26 -20.68 15.20
C PRO A 407 32.93 -19.93 15.14
N GLU A 408 32.73 -19.13 14.09
CA GLU A 408 31.51 -18.33 13.88
C GLU A 408 30.22 -19.16 13.96
N SER A 409 30.30 -20.44 13.57
CA SER A 409 29.18 -21.38 13.65
C SER A 409 28.62 -21.54 15.08
N GLN A 410 29.47 -21.44 16.09
CA GLN A 410 29.08 -21.50 17.49
C GLN A 410 28.52 -20.18 18.02
N LEU A 411 28.75 -19.08 17.32
CA LEU A 411 28.27 -17.74 17.68
C LEU A 411 26.95 -17.36 16.97
N LYS A 412 26.42 -18.23 16.12
CA LYS A 412 25.17 -17.97 15.39
C LYS A 412 23.98 -17.65 16.28
N PHE A 413 23.94 -18.20 17.50
CA PHE A 413 22.88 -17.91 18.47
C PHE A 413 22.75 -16.42 18.80
N ILE A 414 23.84 -15.64 18.67
CA ILE A 414 23.82 -14.17 18.86
C ILE A 414 22.98 -13.52 17.78
N LEU A 415 23.12 -13.95 16.52
CA LEU A 415 22.31 -13.46 15.41
C LEU A 415 20.84 -13.86 15.56
N GLU A 416 20.59 -15.09 16.01
CA GLU A 416 19.25 -15.60 16.31
C GLU A 416 18.59 -14.78 17.43
N ALA A 417 19.33 -14.45 18.47
CA ALA A 417 18.85 -13.60 19.56
C ALA A 417 18.48 -12.18 19.06
N TRP A 418 19.29 -11.58 18.18
CA TRP A 418 18.97 -10.28 17.58
C TRP A 418 17.74 -10.36 16.67
N LEU A 419 17.59 -11.41 15.87
CA LEU A 419 16.41 -11.64 15.05
C LEU A 419 15.16 -11.75 15.93
N GLN A 420 15.26 -12.48 17.06
CA GLN A 420 14.17 -12.60 18.02
C GLN A 420 13.79 -11.23 18.64
N ILE A 421 14.79 -10.40 18.97
CA ILE A 421 14.55 -9.04 19.49
C ILE A 421 13.80 -8.19 18.45
N VAL A 422 14.24 -8.22 17.19
CA VAL A 422 13.60 -7.49 16.08
C VAL A 422 12.13 -7.92 15.93
N GLU A 423 11.89 -9.23 16.00
CA GLU A 423 10.55 -9.81 15.89
C GLU A 423 9.66 -9.44 17.09
N CYS A 424 10.16 -9.56 18.31
CA CYS A 424 9.43 -9.12 19.49
C CYS A 424 9.02 -7.64 19.42
N ARG A 425 9.92 -6.77 18.95
CA ARG A 425 9.60 -5.34 18.77
C ARG A 425 8.54 -5.11 17.72
N ARG A 426 8.53 -5.90 16.63
CA ARG A 426 7.48 -5.86 15.60
C ARG A 426 6.13 -6.25 16.19
N VAL A 427 6.07 -7.37 16.89
CA VAL A 427 4.82 -7.83 17.51
C VAL A 427 4.30 -6.81 18.52
N LEU A 428 5.14 -6.33 19.45
CA LEU A 428 4.75 -5.33 20.44
C LEU A 428 4.23 -4.04 19.80
N LYS A 429 4.91 -3.55 18.75
CA LYS A 429 4.45 -2.37 18.00
C LYS A 429 2.99 -2.52 17.56
N TRP A 430 2.67 -3.62 16.87
CA TRP A 430 1.32 -3.84 16.34
C TRP A 430 0.31 -4.21 17.42
N THR A 431 0.73 -4.87 18.49
CA THR A 431 -0.13 -5.14 19.64
C THR A 431 -0.61 -3.85 20.30
N TYR A 432 0.21 -2.81 20.39
CA TYR A 432 -0.24 -1.50 20.88
C TYR A 432 -1.23 -0.84 19.94
N ALA A 433 -1.04 -0.92 18.61
CA ALA A 433 -2.03 -0.46 17.65
C ALA A 433 -3.38 -1.17 17.80
N TYR A 434 -3.36 -2.49 17.97
CA TYR A 434 -4.54 -3.30 18.24
C TYR A 434 -5.22 -2.91 19.56
N GLY A 435 -4.41 -2.76 20.63
CA GLY A 435 -4.90 -2.38 21.97
C GLY A 435 -5.67 -1.06 21.97
N TYR A 436 -5.31 -0.11 21.11
CA TYR A 436 -6.05 1.15 20.97
C TYR A 436 -7.52 0.94 20.58
N TYR A 437 -7.81 -0.06 19.74
CA TYR A 437 -9.17 -0.34 19.25
C TYR A 437 -9.96 -1.33 20.12
N LEU A 438 -9.33 -1.93 21.15
CA LEU A 438 -10.05 -2.83 22.07
C LEU A 438 -11.02 -2.04 22.96
N PRO A 439 -12.26 -2.53 23.17
CA PRO A 439 -13.17 -1.99 24.14
C PRO A 439 -12.60 -2.07 25.57
N GLU A 440 -12.94 -1.10 26.42
CA GLU A 440 -12.41 -1.00 27.79
C GLU A 440 -12.68 -2.27 28.64
N HIS A 441 -13.83 -2.90 28.44
CA HIS A 441 -14.20 -4.12 29.18
C HIS A 441 -13.36 -5.36 28.79
N GLU A 442 -12.71 -5.35 27.62
CA GLU A 442 -11.80 -6.42 27.20
C GLU A 442 -10.38 -6.23 27.72
N HIS A 443 -9.95 -4.98 27.99
CA HIS A 443 -8.68 -4.69 28.62
C HIS A 443 -8.54 -5.33 30.02
N ALA A 444 -9.64 -5.39 30.76
CA ALA A 444 -9.65 -5.95 32.13
C ALA A 444 -9.56 -7.49 32.16
N LYS A 445 -9.76 -8.17 31.00
CA LYS A 445 -9.75 -9.64 30.91
C LYS A 445 -8.42 -10.22 30.41
N ARG A 446 -7.49 -9.38 29.98
CA ARG A 446 -6.15 -9.76 29.47
C ARG A 446 -5.04 -9.13 30.30
#